data_f8d6520cf8b212cb406b46b4ced805fb
#
_entry.id   f8d6520cf8b212cb406b46b4ced805fb
#
_cell.length_a   1.000
_cell.length_b   1.000
_cell.length_c   1.000
_cell.angle_alpha   90.00
_cell.angle_beta   90.00
_cell.angle_gamma   90.00
#
_symmetry.space_group_name_H-M   'P 1'
#
loop_
_entity.id
_entity.type
_entity.pdbx_description
1 polymer ?
#
loop_
_entity_poly.entity_id
_entity_poly.type
_entity_poly.pdbx_seq_one_letter_code
_entity_poly.pdbx_strand_id
1 'polypeptide(L)'
;MTKKTIVTLSDSNYFPLLEELIHSIRRFKQSENIDICVLDAGLSSDQIDLISAQVDEIKKADWDINIPFYKKGKEWLKSQISRAFLPKYFPNYDKYLWIDCDAWVNSWECIENYFKACENNKLGITQSIGPGYRSLAKVNWIFGKFAAIKTQNYKHAKMSGLLEKDARKIAFAPHLNIGVFSLMKQSSCWNVWQKNLKKTLAKGRVFGSEGLAINMTVYIDNAETEFLPINHNWITSHLFPVYDENDKTFREPNIPNNEIGIMHLAAGIWKNGVDMRVDKNIKVNIKSLEGKNLVKSLRYSNN
;
A
#
# COMPACT_ATOMS: atom_id res chain seq x y z
N MET A 1 4.15 -25.30 -12.25
CA MET A 1 4.33 -23.83 -12.42
C MET A 1 4.07 -23.16 -11.07
N THR A 2 4.81 -22.14 -10.72
CA THR A 2 4.59 -21.35 -9.50
C THR A 2 3.27 -20.58 -9.60
N LYS A 3 2.33 -20.82 -8.71
CA LYS A 3 1.02 -20.16 -8.74
C LYS A 3 1.11 -18.80 -8.05
N LYS A 4 0.71 -17.75 -8.79
CA LYS A 4 0.80 -16.36 -8.36
C LYS A 4 -0.60 -15.78 -8.14
N THR A 5 -0.75 -14.88 -7.17
CA THR A 5 -1.99 -14.12 -6.99
C THR A 5 -1.72 -12.67 -6.62
N ILE A 6 -2.58 -11.78 -7.11
CA ILE A 6 -2.72 -10.42 -6.61
C ILE A 6 -3.86 -10.42 -5.60
N VAL A 7 -3.62 -9.91 -4.40
CA VAL A 7 -4.61 -9.88 -3.32
C VAL A 7 -4.92 -8.44 -2.95
N THR A 8 -6.19 -8.14 -2.76
CA THR A 8 -6.67 -6.84 -2.27
C THR A 8 -7.76 -7.02 -1.22
N LEU A 9 -8.17 -5.92 -0.60
CA LEU A 9 -9.30 -5.90 0.35
C LEU A 9 -10.15 -4.65 0.15
N SER A 10 -11.47 -4.80 0.21
CA SER A 10 -12.38 -3.67 0.18
C SER A 10 -13.60 -3.84 1.09
N ASP A 11 -14.22 -2.72 1.45
CA ASP A 11 -15.58 -2.63 1.95
C ASP A 11 -16.50 -1.97 0.90
N SER A 12 -17.80 -1.88 1.20
CA SER A 12 -18.79 -1.27 0.29
C SER A 12 -18.47 0.17 -0.08
N ASN A 13 -17.84 0.95 0.80
CA ASN A 13 -17.56 2.36 0.54
C ASN A 13 -16.44 2.55 -0.49
N TYR A 14 -15.49 1.61 -0.51
CA TYR A 14 -14.34 1.63 -1.42
C TYR A 14 -14.53 0.74 -2.65
N PHE A 15 -15.72 0.17 -2.81
CA PHE A 15 -16.04 -0.69 -3.95
C PHE A 15 -15.71 -0.07 -5.32
N PRO A 16 -16.01 1.22 -5.61
CA PRO A 16 -15.62 1.82 -6.90
C PRO A 16 -14.10 1.83 -7.15
N LEU A 17 -13.29 1.90 -6.09
CA LEU A 17 -11.82 1.82 -6.20
C LEU A 17 -11.36 0.39 -6.44
N LEU A 18 -12.02 -0.58 -5.80
CA LEU A 18 -11.78 -2.00 -6.06
C LEU A 18 -12.02 -2.36 -7.52
N GLU A 19 -13.15 -1.91 -8.11
CA GLU A 19 -13.44 -2.11 -9.53
C GLU A 19 -12.35 -1.47 -10.41
N GLU A 20 -11.95 -0.23 -10.11
CA GLU A 20 -10.88 0.47 -10.81
C GLU A 20 -9.55 -0.29 -10.75
N LEU A 21 -9.19 -0.83 -9.59
CA LEU A 21 -8.00 -1.67 -9.44
C LEU A 21 -8.09 -2.92 -10.32
N ILE A 22 -9.19 -3.68 -10.22
CA ILE A 22 -9.41 -4.90 -11.00
C ILE A 22 -9.33 -4.60 -12.50
N HIS A 23 -10.04 -3.58 -12.97
CA HIS A 23 -10.00 -3.18 -14.38
C HIS A 23 -8.61 -2.75 -14.82
N SER A 24 -7.87 -2.02 -13.97
CA SER A 24 -6.50 -1.61 -14.29
C SER A 24 -5.54 -2.80 -14.42
N ILE A 25 -5.79 -3.89 -13.70
CA ILE A 25 -5.02 -5.14 -13.81
C ILE A 25 -5.46 -5.89 -15.08
N ARG A 26 -6.77 -6.12 -15.26
CA ARG A 26 -7.32 -6.94 -16.33
C ARG A 26 -7.16 -6.33 -17.74
N ARG A 27 -6.84 -5.04 -17.86
CA ARG A 27 -6.49 -4.43 -19.15
C ARG A 27 -5.21 -4.97 -19.78
N PHE A 28 -4.34 -5.58 -18.98
CA PHE A 28 -3.09 -6.18 -19.45
C PHE A 28 -3.29 -7.65 -19.77
N LYS A 29 -2.93 -8.08 -21.00
CA LYS A 29 -3.04 -9.48 -21.43
C LYS A 29 -2.28 -10.43 -20.50
N GLN A 30 -1.15 -10.00 -19.98
CA GLN A 30 -0.32 -10.79 -19.04
C GLN A 30 -1.07 -11.17 -17.76
N SER A 31 -2.13 -10.42 -17.39
CA SER A 31 -2.95 -10.69 -16.21
C SER A 31 -3.78 -11.98 -16.31
N GLU A 32 -3.98 -12.53 -17.52
CA GLU A 32 -4.71 -13.79 -17.74
C GLU A 32 -4.11 -14.97 -17.00
N ASN A 33 -2.82 -14.94 -16.69
CA ASN A 33 -2.08 -15.99 -15.99
C ASN A 33 -1.88 -15.71 -14.49
N ILE A 34 -2.55 -14.71 -13.94
CA ILE A 34 -2.44 -14.32 -12.52
C ILE A 34 -3.82 -14.22 -11.93
N ASP A 35 -4.07 -14.99 -10.90
CA ASP A 35 -5.33 -14.97 -10.17
C ASP A 35 -5.45 -13.66 -9.36
N ILE A 36 -6.66 -13.11 -9.28
CA ILE A 36 -7.00 -11.99 -8.39
C ILE A 36 -7.85 -12.53 -7.25
N CYS A 37 -7.41 -12.31 -6.03
CA CYS A 37 -8.12 -12.70 -4.81
C CYS A 37 -8.57 -11.46 -4.04
N VAL A 38 -9.80 -11.47 -3.54
CA VAL A 38 -10.38 -10.36 -2.78
C VAL A 38 -10.72 -10.80 -1.36
N LEU A 39 -10.29 -10.01 -0.39
CA LEU A 39 -10.77 -10.10 0.99
C LEU A 39 -11.96 -9.14 1.16
N ASP A 40 -13.13 -9.70 1.44
CA ASP A 40 -14.35 -8.96 1.73
C ASP A 40 -14.34 -8.46 3.19
N ALA A 41 -14.32 -7.15 3.37
CA ALA A 41 -14.45 -6.47 4.66
C ALA A 41 -15.81 -5.75 4.81
N GLY A 42 -16.84 -6.20 4.10
CA GLY A 42 -18.18 -5.64 4.16
C GLY A 42 -18.71 -5.18 2.81
N LEU A 43 -18.44 -5.93 1.76
CA LEU A 43 -19.09 -5.78 0.45
C LEU A 43 -20.57 -6.21 0.54
N SER A 44 -21.44 -5.61 -0.26
CA SER A 44 -22.80 -6.11 -0.44
C SER A 44 -22.82 -7.32 -1.38
N SER A 45 -23.93 -8.10 -1.35
CA SER A 45 -24.13 -9.22 -2.28
C SER A 45 -24.01 -8.77 -3.75
N ASP A 46 -24.67 -7.66 -4.11
CA ASP A 46 -24.64 -7.13 -5.47
C ASP A 46 -23.22 -6.74 -5.91
N GLN A 47 -22.41 -6.18 -4.99
CA GLN A 47 -21.02 -5.83 -5.26
C GLN A 47 -20.15 -7.08 -5.46
N ILE A 48 -20.38 -8.14 -4.67
CA ILE A 48 -19.71 -9.44 -4.84
C ILE A 48 -20.07 -10.04 -6.19
N ASP A 49 -21.35 -10.03 -6.57
CA ASP A 49 -21.81 -10.57 -7.84
C ASP A 49 -21.19 -9.83 -9.04
N LEU A 50 -21.08 -8.49 -8.95
CA LEU A 50 -20.47 -7.65 -10.00
C LEU A 50 -18.99 -7.98 -10.27
N ILE A 51 -18.21 -8.32 -9.25
CA ILE A 51 -16.78 -8.62 -9.44
C ILE A 51 -16.47 -10.12 -9.60
N SER A 52 -17.42 -11.01 -9.29
CA SER A 52 -17.20 -12.47 -9.27
C SER A 52 -16.73 -13.04 -10.61
N ALA A 53 -17.11 -12.42 -11.73
CA ALA A 53 -16.65 -12.82 -13.08
C ALA A 53 -15.22 -12.34 -13.41
N GLN A 54 -14.62 -11.46 -12.61
CA GLN A 54 -13.35 -10.82 -12.89
C GLN A 54 -12.24 -11.22 -11.90
N VAL A 55 -12.62 -11.89 -10.80
CA VAL A 55 -11.73 -12.34 -9.73
C VAL A 55 -11.86 -13.85 -9.52
N ASP A 56 -10.80 -14.47 -9.00
CA ASP A 56 -10.72 -15.93 -8.91
C ASP A 56 -11.19 -16.46 -7.55
N GLU A 57 -10.94 -15.73 -6.47
CA GLU A 57 -11.42 -16.10 -5.13
C GLU A 57 -11.86 -14.86 -4.34
N ILE A 58 -12.99 -14.97 -3.64
CA ILE A 58 -13.45 -13.97 -2.66
C ILE A 58 -13.58 -14.65 -1.31
N LYS A 59 -12.95 -14.10 -0.27
CA LYS A 59 -13.05 -14.62 1.10
C LYS A 59 -13.32 -13.50 2.08
N LYS A 60 -14.13 -13.78 3.07
CA LYS A 60 -14.44 -12.83 4.14
C LYS A 60 -13.21 -12.56 4.99
N ALA A 61 -12.86 -11.28 5.14
CA ALA A 61 -11.78 -10.85 6.03
C ALA A 61 -12.19 -11.02 7.51
N ASP A 62 -11.23 -11.38 8.34
CA ASP A 62 -11.41 -11.56 9.77
C ASP A 62 -10.43 -10.71 10.59
N TRP A 63 -10.69 -10.63 11.88
CA TRP A 63 -9.78 -10.11 12.87
C TRP A 63 -8.79 -11.21 13.30
N ASP A 64 -7.77 -11.48 12.49
CA ASP A 64 -6.82 -12.59 12.66
C ASP A 64 -6.00 -12.54 13.95
N ILE A 65 -6.02 -11.42 14.63
CA ILE A 65 -5.40 -11.24 15.95
C ILE A 65 -6.51 -10.91 16.95
N ASN A 66 -6.50 -11.60 18.10
CA ASN A 66 -7.42 -11.27 19.17
C ASN A 66 -7.05 -9.90 19.78
N ILE A 67 -7.88 -8.91 19.52
CA ILE A 67 -7.77 -7.55 20.05
C ILE A 67 -9.04 -7.19 20.80
N PRO A 68 -8.95 -6.35 21.85
CA PRO A 68 -10.13 -5.92 22.60
C PRO A 68 -11.19 -5.30 21.70
N PHE A 69 -12.47 -5.56 21.97
CA PHE A 69 -13.58 -5.08 21.15
C PHE A 69 -13.54 -3.57 20.90
N TYR A 70 -13.23 -2.79 21.93
CA TYR A 70 -13.16 -1.33 21.83
C TYR A 70 -12.06 -0.81 20.88
N LYS A 71 -11.11 -1.67 20.45
CA LYS A 71 -10.06 -1.35 19.47
C LYS A 71 -10.45 -1.73 18.05
N LYS A 72 -11.44 -2.60 17.83
CA LYS A 72 -11.75 -3.14 16.50
C LYS A 72 -12.16 -2.06 15.51
N GLY A 73 -13.06 -1.16 15.89
CA GLY A 73 -13.49 -0.06 15.02
C GLY A 73 -14.24 -0.52 13.77
N LYS A 74 -14.03 0.15 12.65
CA LYS A 74 -14.72 -0.13 11.38
C LYS A 74 -14.16 -1.38 10.70
N GLU A 75 -14.98 -2.09 9.94
CA GLU A 75 -14.66 -3.36 9.28
C GLU A 75 -13.46 -3.27 8.33
N TRP A 76 -13.33 -2.16 7.58
CA TRP A 76 -12.18 -1.95 6.68
C TRP A 76 -10.82 -2.00 7.43
N LEU A 77 -10.80 -1.75 8.75
CA LEU A 77 -9.57 -1.88 9.56
C LEU A 77 -9.05 -3.32 9.63
N LYS A 78 -9.84 -4.31 9.21
CA LYS A 78 -9.35 -5.68 9.03
C LYS A 78 -8.18 -5.74 8.05
N SER A 79 -8.12 -4.84 7.05
CA SER A 79 -6.97 -4.73 6.13
C SER A 79 -5.65 -4.54 6.86
N GLN A 80 -5.67 -3.83 7.98
CA GLN A 80 -4.47 -3.57 8.80
C GLN A 80 -3.94 -4.83 9.51
N ILE A 81 -4.70 -5.92 9.49
CA ILE A 81 -4.36 -7.17 10.16
C ILE A 81 -4.26 -8.30 9.13
N SER A 82 -5.32 -8.52 8.33
CA SER A 82 -5.46 -9.67 7.44
C SER A 82 -4.34 -9.79 6.39
N ARG A 83 -3.77 -8.65 5.95
CA ARG A 83 -2.65 -8.67 4.97
C ARG A 83 -1.41 -9.42 5.47
N ALA A 84 -1.22 -9.57 6.78
CA ALA A 84 -0.15 -10.39 7.35
C ALA A 84 -0.48 -11.90 7.37
N PHE A 85 -1.68 -12.29 6.93
CA PHE A 85 -2.19 -13.66 7.00
C PHE A 85 -2.63 -14.22 5.63
N LEU A 86 -2.14 -13.65 4.51
CA LEU A 86 -2.57 -14.07 3.16
C LEU A 86 -2.46 -15.59 2.91
N PRO A 87 -1.39 -16.29 3.35
CA PRO A 87 -1.31 -17.75 3.17
C PRO A 87 -2.41 -18.54 3.90
N LYS A 88 -3.03 -17.98 4.96
CA LYS A 88 -4.19 -18.57 5.64
C LYS A 88 -5.45 -18.48 4.77
N TYR A 89 -5.66 -17.33 4.14
CA TYR A 89 -6.85 -17.09 3.31
C TYR A 89 -6.77 -17.81 1.97
N PHE A 90 -5.61 -17.78 1.35
CA PHE A 90 -5.39 -18.27 -0.02
C PHE A 90 -4.24 -19.28 -0.05
N PRO A 91 -4.40 -20.49 0.54
CA PRO A 91 -3.31 -21.43 0.74
C PRO A 91 -2.78 -22.09 -0.55
N ASN A 92 -3.46 -21.92 -1.67
CA ASN A 92 -3.15 -22.57 -2.93
C ASN A 92 -2.14 -21.83 -3.81
N TYR A 93 -1.61 -20.69 -3.33
CA TYR A 93 -0.67 -19.87 -4.07
C TYR A 93 0.74 -19.94 -3.48
N ASP A 94 1.75 -19.74 -4.33
CA ASP A 94 3.15 -19.74 -3.94
C ASP A 94 3.69 -18.34 -3.71
N LYS A 95 3.18 -17.35 -4.49
CA LYS A 95 3.58 -15.94 -4.42
C LYS A 95 2.35 -15.06 -4.30
N TYR A 96 2.42 -14.11 -3.38
CA TYR A 96 1.39 -13.11 -3.15
C TYR A 96 1.93 -11.72 -3.49
N LEU A 97 1.12 -10.93 -4.19
CA LEU A 97 1.29 -9.51 -4.36
C LEU A 97 0.07 -8.83 -3.75
N TRP A 98 0.25 -8.09 -2.67
CA TRP A 98 -0.79 -7.25 -2.09
C TRP A 98 -0.82 -5.90 -2.79
N ILE A 99 -2.00 -5.41 -3.12
CA ILE A 99 -2.24 -4.04 -3.61
C ILE A 99 -3.47 -3.48 -2.89
N ASP A 100 -3.32 -2.36 -2.18
CA ASP A 100 -4.46 -1.66 -1.56
C ASP A 100 -5.49 -1.25 -2.62
N CYS A 101 -6.78 -1.36 -2.33
CA CYS A 101 -7.84 -1.09 -3.31
C CYS A 101 -7.92 0.38 -3.74
N ASP A 102 -7.31 1.32 -3.00
CA ASP A 102 -7.17 2.72 -3.40
C ASP A 102 -5.90 2.97 -4.25
N ALA A 103 -5.39 1.92 -4.89
CA ALA A 103 -4.32 1.97 -5.88
C ALA A 103 -4.79 1.39 -7.22
N TRP A 104 -4.07 1.67 -8.30
CA TRP A 104 -4.32 1.08 -9.60
C TRP A 104 -3.02 0.91 -10.41
N VAL A 105 -3.00 -0.08 -11.30
CA VAL A 105 -1.81 -0.48 -12.07
C VAL A 105 -1.72 0.36 -13.33
N ASN A 106 -0.63 1.14 -13.46
CA ASN A 106 -0.33 1.95 -14.64
C ASN A 106 0.63 1.23 -15.60
N SER A 107 1.59 0.44 -15.07
CA SER A 107 2.55 -0.33 -15.88
C SER A 107 2.64 -1.77 -15.38
N TRP A 108 2.63 -2.74 -16.32
CA TRP A 108 2.70 -4.16 -15.99
C TRP A 108 4.08 -4.61 -15.50
N GLU A 109 5.14 -3.98 -15.98
CA GLU A 109 6.51 -4.29 -15.55
C GLU A 109 6.65 -4.23 -14.02
N CYS A 110 5.93 -3.32 -13.40
CA CYS A 110 5.90 -3.19 -11.95
C CYS A 110 5.41 -4.47 -11.26
N ILE A 111 4.36 -5.11 -11.79
CA ILE A 111 3.80 -6.36 -11.27
C ILE A 111 4.83 -7.49 -11.36
N GLU A 112 5.52 -7.59 -12.48
CA GLU A 112 6.59 -8.59 -12.70
C GLU A 112 7.76 -8.37 -11.73
N ASN A 113 8.15 -7.12 -11.53
CA ASN A 113 9.22 -6.74 -10.60
C ASN A 113 8.86 -7.08 -9.15
N TYR A 114 7.60 -6.90 -8.72
CA TYR A 114 7.17 -7.35 -7.39
C TYR A 114 7.26 -8.87 -7.24
N PHE A 115 6.79 -9.66 -8.23
CA PHE A 115 6.90 -11.11 -8.17
C PHE A 115 8.35 -11.61 -8.23
N LYS A 116 9.26 -10.88 -8.88
CA LYS A 116 10.69 -11.15 -8.87
C LYS A 116 11.32 -10.77 -7.52
N ALA A 117 10.94 -9.63 -6.96
CA ALA A 117 11.48 -9.13 -5.69
C ALA A 117 11.22 -10.08 -4.50
N CYS A 118 10.12 -10.83 -4.52
CA CYS A 118 9.83 -11.80 -3.46
C CYS A 118 10.55 -13.14 -3.60
N GLU A 119 11.32 -13.36 -4.67
CA GLU A 119 12.10 -14.59 -4.83
C GLU A 119 13.12 -14.77 -3.70
N ASN A 120 13.50 -16.00 -3.45
CA ASN A 120 14.35 -16.37 -2.30
C ASN A 120 13.75 -15.97 -0.93
N ASN A 121 12.41 -15.94 -0.84
CA ASN A 121 11.65 -15.62 0.38
C ASN A 121 11.84 -14.19 0.91
N LYS A 122 12.37 -13.28 0.11
CA LYS A 122 12.50 -11.87 0.44
C LYS A 122 11.15 -11.17 0.48
N LEU A 123 11.05 -10.11 1.28
CA LEU A 123 9.94 -9.17 1.20
C LEU A 123 10.21 -8.15 0.08
N GLY A 124 9.40 -8.15 -0.97
CA GLY A 124 9.43 -7.10 -2.00
C GLY A 124 8.58 -5.90 -1.57
N ILE A 125 9.17 -4.71 -1.38
CA ILE A 125 8.47 -3.52 -0.89
C ILE A 125 9.17 -2.23 -1.31
N THR A 126 8.43 -1.11 -1.33
CA THR A 126 9.00 0.22 -1.58
C THR A 126 9.26 0.98 -0.29
N GLN A 127 10.31 1.81 -0.30
CA GLN A 127 10.59 2.78 0.74
C GLN A 127 9.95 4.13 0.40
N SER A 128 9.36 4.81 1.37
CA SER A 128 8.84 6.17 1.23
C SER A 128 10.00 7.18 1.35
N ILE A 129 10.75 7.34 0.27
CA ILE A 129 11.91 8.24 0.16
C ILE A 129 11.73 9.21 -1.02
N GLY A 130 12.55 10.27 -1.05
CA GLY A 130 12.53 11.24 -2.15
C GLY A 130 11.80 12.54 -1.84
N PRO A 131 11.69 13.45 -2.82
CA PRO A 131 11.21 14.83 -2.60
C PRO A 131 9.79 14.93 -2.06
N GLY A 132 8.90 14.00 -2.45
CA GLY A 132 7.51 13.96 -1.98
C GLY A 132 7.33 13.60 -0.51
N TYR A 133 8.34 13.01 0.13
CA TYR A 133 8.21 12.46 1.49
C TYR A 133 8.78 13.35 2.60
N ARG A 134 9.02 14.63 2.34
CA ARG A 134 9.54 15.59 3.33
C ARG A 134 8.71 15.68 4.62
N SER A 135 7.40 15.45 4.52
CA SER A 135 6.50 15.51 5.68
C SER A 135 6.64 14.34 6.65
N LEU A 136 7.34 13.27 6.29
CA LEU A 136 7.54 12.11 7.16
C LEU A 136 8.54 12.37 8.29
N ALA A 137 9.37 13.41 8.17
CA ALA A 137 10.25 13.92 9.23
C ALA A 137 9.94 15.40 9.50
N LYS A 138 9.72 15.74 10.76
CA LYS A 138 9.47 17.13 11.20
C LYS A 138 10.53 17.56 12.21
N VAL A 139 11.05 18.78 12.05
CA VAL A 139 11.97 19.39 12.99
C VAL A 139 11.22 20.50 13.73
N ASN A 140 11.21 20.44 15.07
CA ASN A 140 10.69 21.49 15.93
C ASN A 140 11.85 22.12 16.70
N TRP A 141 11.99 23.43 16.62
CA TRP A 141 12.97 24.16 17.39
C TRP A 141 12.47 24.42 18.82
N ILE A 142 13.27 24.08 19.81
CA ILE A 142 12.99 24.31 21.22
C ILE A 142 13.88 25.45 21.67
N PHE A 143 13.28 26.52 22.16
CA PHE A 143 13.98 27.76 22.58
C PHE A 143 14.91 28.33 21.49
N GLY A 144 14.65 28.05 20.21
CA GLY A 144 15.49 28.54 19.11
C GLY A 144 16.90 27.93 19.03
N LYS A 145 17.26 27.02 19.93
CA LYS A 145 18.63 26.46 20.07
C LYS A 145 18.71 24.95 19.87
N PHE A 146 17.65 24.23 20.24
CA PHE A 146 17.64 22.77 20.18
C PHE A 146 16.62 22.28 19.15
N ALA A 147 16.99 21.29 18.36
CA ALA A 147 16.10 20.65 17.41
C ALA A 147 15.52 19.35 17.96
N ALA A 148 14.19 19.25 18.05
CA ALA A 148 13.50 17.99 18.26
C ALA A 148 13.03 17.45 16.91
N ILE A 149 13.58 16.30 16.51
CA ILE A 149 13.21 15.63 15.27
C ILE A 149 12.17 14.56 15.57
N LYS A 150 11.03 14.64 14.88
CA LYS A 150 9.94 13.65 14.96
C LYS A 150 9.74 13.02 13.60
N THR A 151 10.00 11.73 13.50
CA THR A 151 9.69 10.94 12.31
C THR A 151 8.38 10.16 12.50
N GLN A 152 7.76 9.73 11.41
CA GLN A 152 6.55 8.93 11.46
C GLN A 152 6.80 7.62 12.21
N ASN A 153 7.89 6.92 11.89
CA ASN A 153 8.27 5.67 12.55
C ASN A 153 8.45 5.84 14.06
N TYR A 154 9.19 6.86 14.50
CA TYR A 154 9.39 7.12 15.92
C TYR A 154 8.08 7.46 16.64
N LYS A 155 7.25 8.32 16.02
CA LYS A 155 5.93 8.67 16.59
C LYS A 155 5.05 7.43 16.79
N HIS A 156 4.93 6.56 15.78
CA HIS A 156 4.13 5.35 15.87
C HIS A 156 4.70 4.37 16.89
N ALA A 157 6.02 4.22 16.95
CA ALA A 157 6.69 3.38 17.93
C ALA A 157 6.38 3.81 19.38
N LYS A 158 6.44 5.10 19.66
CA LYS A 158 6.10 5.66 20.99
C LYS A 158 4.62 5.48 21.31
N MET A 159 3.73 5.72 20.36
CA MET A 159 2.28 5.51 20.53
C MET A 159 1.91 4.05 20.79
N SER A 160 2.67 3.11 20.25
CA SER A 160 2.51 1.67 20.46
C SER A 160 3.27 1.15 21.69
N GLY A 161 3.90 2.04 22.47
CA GLY A 161 4.59 1.71 23.71
C GLY A 161 5.85 0.85 23.52
N LEU A 162 6.53 0.97 22.36
CA LEU A 162 7.82 0.32 22.17
C LEU A 162 8.87 0.88 23.13
N LEU A 163 9.82 0.03 23.47
CA LEU A 163 10.99 0.47 24.24
C LEU A 163 11.75 1.57 23.49
N GLU A 164 12.28 2.52 24.23
CA GLU A 164 12.99 3.67 23.65
C GLU A 164 14.12 3.24 22.69
N LYS A 165 14.89 2.20 23.08
CA LYS A 165 15.96 1.65 22.24
C LYS A 165 15.48 1.17 20.87
N ASP A 166 14.28 0.53 20.81
CA ASP A 166 13.70 0.00 19.57
C ASP A 166 13.10 1.15 18.73
N ALA A 167 12.44 2.10 19.41
CA ALA A 167 11.92 3.29 18.74
C ALA A 167 13.04 4.12 18.08
N ARG A 168 14.18 4.25 18.72
CA ARG A 168 15.37 4.96 18.18
C ARG A 168 15.98 4.24 16.98
N LYS A 169 16.02 2.90 16.97
CA LYS A 169 16.56 2.12 15.83
C LYS A 169 15.81 2.43 14.53
N ILE A 170 14.49 2.57 14.58
CA ILE A 170 13.68 2.82 13.40
C ILE A 170 13.39 4.30 13.16
N ALA A 171 13.83 5.19 14.04
CA ALA A 171 13.46 6.60 14.00
C ALA A 171 13.78 7.27 12.67
N PHE A 172 14.95 7.00 12.10
CA PHE A 172 15.41 7.57 10.84
C PHE A 172 15.43 6.58 9.68
N ALA A 173 14.99 5.33 9.91
CA ALA A 173 14.82 4.39 8.83
C ALA A 173 13.73 4.89 7.85
N PRO A 174 13.91 4.73 6.54
CA PRO A 174 12.89 5.06 5.57
C PRO A 174 11.58 4.34 5.91
N HIS A 175 10.47 5.08 5.94
CA HIS A 175 9.17 4.46 6.19
C HIS A 175 8.80 3.51 5.04
N LEU A 176 8.37 2.30 5.37
CA LEU A 176 7.94 1.32 4.38
C LEU A 176 6.46 1.50 4.08
N ASN A 177 6.12 1.60 2.80
CA ASN A 177 4.73 1.69 2.38
C ASN A 177 4.17 0.29 2.10
N ILE A 178 3.32 -0.16 3.01
CA ILE A 178 2.75 -1.50 2.98
C ILE A 178 1.50 -1.62 2.10
N GLY A 179 1.08 -0.56 1.43
CA GLY A 179 -0.04 -0.62 0.50
C GLY A 179 0.23 -1.46 -0.74
N VAL A 180 1.53 -1.70 -1.05
CA VAL A 180 1.94 -2.66 -2.07
C VAL A 180 3.16 -3.41 -1.57
N PHE A 181 3.08 -4.74 -1.54
CA PHE A 181 4.20 -5.62 -1.19
C PHE A 181 4.04 -7.01 -1.80
N SER A 182 5.13 -7.73 -1.95
CA SER A 182 5.12 -9.13 -2.39
C SER A 182 5.88 -10.03 -1.43
N LEU A 183 5.41 -11.28 -1.30
CA LEU A 183 6.04 -12.27 -0.43
C LEU A 183 5.69 -13.69 -0.87
N MET A 184 6.63 -14.62 -0.74
CA MET A 184 6.38 -16.04 -0.99
C MET A 184 5.64 -16.70 0.18
N LYS A 185 4.84 -17.73 -0.11
CA LYS A 185 4.07 -18.48 0.89
C LYS A 185 4.92 -18.99 2.05
N GLN A 186 6.09 -19.56 1.75
CA GLN A 186 6.97 -20.20 2.73
C GLN A 186 7.91 -19.21 3.46
N SER A 187 7.84 -17.92 3.16
CA SER A 187 8.72 -16.94 3.80
C SER A 187 8.50 -16.87 5.32
N SER A 188 9.58 -16.95 6.07
CA SER A 188 9.56 -16.75 7.52
C SER A 188 9.15 -15.33 7.93
N CYS A 189 9.20 -14.38 6.99
CA CYS A 189 8.79 -13.00 7.20
C CYS A 189 7.34 -12.89 7.71
N TRP A 190 6.42 -13.78 7.26
CA TRP A 190 5.04 -13.81 7.75
C TRP A 190 4.99 -13.95 9.28
N ASN A 191 5.71 -14.91 9.83
CA ASN A 191 5.70 -15.18 11.28
C ASN A 191 6.31 -14.02 12.08
N VAL A 192 7.40 -13.44 11.60
CA VAL A 192 8.05 -12.29 12.24
C VAL A 192 7.13 -11.07 12.22
N TRP A 193 6.48 -10.82 11.07
CA TRP A 193 5.53 -9.71 10.93
C TRP A 193 4.31 -9.89 11.83
N GLN A 194 3.69 -11.07 11.86
CA GLN A 194 2.57 -11.38 12.75
C GLN A 194 2.91 -11.20 14.23
N LYS A 195 4.13 -11.62 14.65
CA LYS A 195 4.65 -11.39 16.00
C LYS A 195 4.75 -9.90 16.32
N ASN A 196 5.33 -9.12 15.41
CA ASN A 196 5.47 -7.66 15.59
C ASN A 196 4.10 -6.97 15.57
N LEU A 197 3.18 -7.42 14.73
CA LEU A 197 1.82 -6.89 14.67
C LEU A 197 1.07 -7.12 16.00
N LYS A 198 1.20 -8.30 16.61
CA LYS A 198 0.66 -8.55 17.97
C LYS A 198 1.29 -7.61 19.00
N LYS A 199 2.60 -7.38 18.93
CA LYS A 199 3.33 -6.48 19.84
C LYS A 199 2.85 -5.03 19.70
N THR A 200 2.67 -4.54 18.48
CA THR A 200 2.21 -3.16 18.22
C THR A 200 0.75 -2.96 18.63
N LEU A 201 -0.12 -3.94 18.37
CA LEU A 201 -1.54 -3.90 18.72
C LEU A 201 -1.80 -3.99 20.24
N ALA A 202 -0.89 -4.54 21.03
CA ALA A 202 -1.07 -4.67 22.48
C ALA A 202 -1.37 -3.30 23.14
N LYS A 203 -0.66 -2.24 22.75
CA LYS A 203 -0.86 -0.86 23.25
C LYS A 203 -1.30 0.12 22.18
N GLY A 204 -0.91 -0.09 20.91
CA GLY A 204 -1.21 0.77 19.78
C GLY A 204 -2.66 0.71 19.32
N ARG A 205 -3.01 1.62 18.40
CA ARG A 205 -4.26 1.60 17.65
C ARG A 205 -4.16 0.61 16.50
N VAL A 206 -5.27 0.12 15.98
CA VAL A 206 -5.27 -0.76 14.80
C VAL A 206 -4.68 -0.03 13.59
N PHE A 207 -5.21 1.16 13.29
CA PHE A 207 -4.69 1.97 12.18
C PHE A 207 -3.22 2.38 12.40
N GLY A 208 -2.37 2.00 11.47
CA GLY A 208 -0.93 2.26 11.47
C GLY A 208 -0.08 1.26 12.24
N SER A 209 -0.69 0.27 12.92
CA SER A 209 0.06 -0.78 13.62
C SER A 209 0.77 -1.73 12.67
N GLU A 210 0.18 -2.03 11.53
CA GLU A 210 0.79 -2.90 10.51
C GLU A 210 2.01 -2.26 9.85
N GLY A 211 1.92 -0.97 9.52
CA GLY A 211 3.06 -0.21 8.99
C GLY A 211 4.21 -0.16 9.99
N LEU A 212 3.92 0.05 11.29
CA LEU A 212 4.96 -0.04 12.32
C LEU A 212 5.51 -1.46 12.44
N ALA A 213 4.66 -2.48 12.41
CA ALA A 213 5.07 -3.87 12.53
C ALA A 213 6.00 -4.31 11.41
N ILE A 214 5.72 -3.92 10.14
CA ILE A 214 6.61 -4.24 9.02
C ILE A 214 7.94 -3.48 9.11
N ASN A 215 7.94 -2.21 9.53
CA ASN A 215 9.17 -1.47 9.77
C ASN A 215 10.04 -2.15 10.87
N MET A 216 9.41 -2.69 11.93
CA MET A 216 10.12 -3.49 12.94
C MET A 216 10.67 -4.78 12.34
N THR A 217 9.87 -5.48 11.55
CA THR A 217 10.27 -6.74 10.90
C THR A 217 11.50 -6.55 10.03
N VAL A 218 11.57 -5.47 9.27
CA VAL A 218 12.70 -5.17 8.38
C VAL A 218 13.89 -4.58 9.15
N TYR A 219 13.68 -3.54 9.96
CA TYR A 219 14.80 -2.75 10.53
C TYR A 219 15.25 -3.18 11.94
N ILE A 220 14.46 -3.98 12.65
CA ILE A 220 14.84 -4.51 13.97
C ILE A 220 15.18 -5.99 13.88
N ASP A 221 14.30 -6.76 13.23
CA ASP A 221 14.47 -8.21 13.12
C ASP A 221 15.24 -8.64 11.85
N ASN A 222 15.63 -7.68 10.98
CA ASN A 222 16.45 -7.87 9.79
C ASN A 222 15.88 -8.90 8.80
N ALA A 223 14.55 -8.88 8.58
CA ALA A 223 13.94 -9.71 7.56
C ALA A 223 14.53 -9.39 6.18
N GLU A 224 14.88 -10.43 5.43
CA GLU A 224 15.42 -10.27 4.08
C GLU A 224 14.43 -9.51 3.19
N THR A 225 14.89 -8.41 2.59
CA THR A 225 14.02 -7.46 1.88
C THR A 225 14.67 -7.03 0.57
N GLU A 226 13.89 -7.01 -0.48
CA GLU A 226 14.24 -6.40 -1.76
C GLU A 226 13.51 -5.07 -1.89
N PHE A 227 14.25 -3.97 -1.91
CA PHE A 227 13.67 -2.64 -2.04
C PHE A 227 13.48 -2.27 -3.50
N LEU A 228 12.23 -2.08 -3.88
CA LEU A 228 11.85 -1.64 -5.21
C LEU A 228 11.90 -0.11 -5.33
N PRO A 229 12.13 0.43 -6.54
CA PRO A 229 12.09 1.86 -6.80
C PRO A 229 10.74 2.48 -6.42
N ILE A 230 10.76 3.76 -6.06
CA ILE A 230 9.58 4.49 -5.55
C ILE A 230 8.41 4.55 -6.55
N ASN A 231 8.69 4.56 -7.86
CA ASN A 231 7.67 4.56 -8.91
C ASN A 231 6.84 3.26 -8.93
N HIS A 232 7.27 2.20 -8.25
CA HIS A 232 6.49 0.95 -8.11
C HIS A 232 5.32 1.08 -7.13
N ASN A 233 5.30 2.10 -6.29
CA ASN A 233 4.18 2.43 -5.40
C ASN A 233 4.15 3.94 -5.16
N TRP A 234 3.62 4.68 -6.12
CA TRP A 234 3.63 6.15 -6.13
C TRP A 234 2.49 6.73 -5.31
N ILE A 235 2.82 7.31 -4.16
CA ILE A 235 1.84 7.98 -3.29
C ILE A 235 1.50 9.36 -3.85
N THR A 236 0.38 9.47 -4.50
CA THR A 236 -0.05 10.68 -5.21
C THR A 236 -0.28 11.88 -4.32
N SER A 237 -0.67 11.66 -3.05
CA SER A 237 -0.89 12.73 -2.08
C SER A 237 0.41 13.42 -1.61
N HIS A 238 1.56 12.80 -1.79
CA HIS A 238 2.85 13.38 -1.43
C HIS A 238 3.48 14.20 -2.55
N LEU A 239 3.35 13.73 -3.79
CA LEU A 239 3.86 14.41 -4.98
C LEU A 239 3.02 14.00 -6.19
N PHE A 240 2.47 14.98 -6.91
CA PHE A 240 1.72 14.69 -8.11
C PHE A 240 2.65 14.22 -9.23
N PRO A 241 2.20 13.24 -10.03
CA PRO A 241 2.92 12.78 -11.21
C PRO A 241 2.87 13.85 -12.31
N VAL A 242 3.69 13.68 -13.35
CA VAL A 242 3.49 14.31 -14.64
C VAL A 242 2.78 13.34 -15.58
N TYR A 243 2.13 13.87 -16.62
CA TYR A 243 1.43 13.08 -17.62
C TYR A 243 2.12 13.18 -18.96
N ASP A 244 2.48 12.04 -19.53
CA ASP A 244 2.99 11.92 -20.87
C ASP A 244 1.80 11.85 -21.84
N GLU A 245 1.61 12.92 -22.66
CA GLU A 245 0.48 13.00 -23.61
C GLU A 245 0.68 12.08 -24.80
N ASN A 246 1.93 11.70 -25.14
CA ASN A 246 2.24 10.80 -26.25
C ASN A 246 1.94 9.34 -25.89
N ASP A 247 2.48 8.88 -24.76
CA ASP A 247 2.31 7.50 -24.30
C ASP A 247 1.01 7.31 -23.48
N LYS A 248 0.30 8.40 -23.18
CA LYS A 248 -0.93 8.42 -22.35
C LYS A 248 -0.74 7.76 -20.99
N THR A 249 0.41 7.98 -20.36
CA THR A 249 0.79 7.36 -19.10
C THR A 249 1.26 8.38 -18.06
N PHE A 250 1.25 8.00 -16.80
CA PHE A 250 1.79 8.81 -15.71
C PHE A 250 3.26 8.48 -15.46
N ARG A 251 4.07 9.52 -15.28
CA ARG A 251 5.52 9.42 -15.03
C ARG A 251 5.93 10.20 -13.80
N GLU A 252 7.10 9.84 -13.26
CA GLU A 252 7.73 10.62 -12.19
C GLU A 252 8.01 12.06 -12.66
N PRO A 253 7.79 13.08 -11.80
CA PRO A 253 8.06 14.47 -12.19
C PRO A 253 9.55 14.83 -12.25
N ASN A 254 10.40 13.94 -11.74
CA ASN A 254 11.85 14.12 -11.73
C ASN A 254 12.53 13.30 -12.83
N ILE A 255 13.61 13.84 -13.42
CA ILE A 255 14.44 13.09 -14.36
C ILE A 255 14.94 11.79 -13.70
N PRO A 256 14.87 10.62 -14.37
CA PRO A 256 14.65 10.45 -15.83
C PRO A 256 13.19 10.29 -16.26
N ASN A 257 12.20 10.68 -15.43
CA ASN A 257 10.78 10.58 -15.70
C ASN A 257 10.32 9.13 -15.95
N ASN A 258 10.76 8.23 -15.05
CA ASN A 258 10.37 6.83 -15.13
C ASN A 258 8.85 6.69 -15.14
N GLU A 259 8.34 5.71 -15.86
CA GLU A 259 6.92 5.37 -15.81
C GLU A 259 6.52 4.95 -14.40
N ILE A 260 5.40 5.45 -13.90
CA ILE A 260 4.85 5.02 -12.63
C ILE A 260 4.22 3.64 -12.80
N GLY A 261 4.60 2.69 -11.97
CA GLY A 261 4.06 1.33 -12.02
C GLY A 261 2.67 1.24 -11.39
N ILE A 262 2.55 1.67 -10.13
CA ILE A 262 1.28 1.69 -9.38
C ILE A 262 1.02 3.10 -8.87
N MET A 263 -0.13 3.65 -9.24
CA MET A 263 -0.69 4.90 -8.72
C MET A 263 -1.45 4.61 -7.45
N HIS A 264 -1.04 5.20 -6.32
CA HIS A 264 -1.65 4.93 -5.03
C HIS A 264 -2.22 6.21 -4.41
N LEU A 265 -3.53 6.23 -4.17
CA LEU A 265 -4.28 7.38 -3.65
C LEU A 265 -4.23 7.49 -2.11
N ALA A 266 -3.26 6.81 -1.48
CA ALA A 266 -3.10 6.79 -0.03
C ALA A 266 -3.13 8.20 0.59
N ALA A 267 -3.68 8.31 1.80
CA ALA A 267 -3.94 9.55 2.53
C ALA A 267 -4.95 10.51 1.85
N GLY A 268 -5.45 10.16 0.66
CA GLY A 268 -6.45 10.92 -0.07
C GLY A 268 -5.93 12.24 -0.67
N ILE A 269 -6.66 12.74 -1.65
CA ILE A 269 -6.47 14.05 -2.26
C ILE A 269 -7.76 14.83 -2.06
N TRP A 270 -7.71 15.92 -1.30
CA TRP A 270 -8.87 16.66 -0.86
C TRP A 270 -9.07 17.93 -1.69
N LYS A 271 -10.28 18.12 -2.19
CA LYS A 271 -10.70 19.35 -2.85
C LYS A 271 -12.07 19.75 -2.32
N ASN A 272 -12.19 20.98 -1.81
CA ASN A 272 -13.43 21.48 -1.21
C ASN A 272 -14.01 20.57 -0.11
N GLY A 273 -13.15 19.92 0.68
CA GLY A 273 -13.56 19.01 1.75
C GLY A 273 -13.97 17.62 1.31
N VAL A 274 -13.90 17.29 0.02
CA VAL A 274 -14.22 15.95 -0.54
C VAL A 274 -12.95 15.25 -0.99
N ASP A 275 -12.82 13.98 -0.64
CA ASP A 275 -11.69 13.12 -1.03
C ASP A 275 -11.90 12.56 -2.44
N MET A 276 -10.87 12.60 -3.28
CA MET A 276 -10.88 12.01 -4.63
C MET A 276 -11.21 10.52 -4.62
N ARG A 277 -10.89 9.80 -3.55
CA ARG A 277 -11.24 8.38 -3.41
C ARG A 277 -12.74 8.13 -3.35
N VAL A 278 -13.50 9.13 -2.88
CA VAL A 278 -14.97 9.08 -2.81
C VAL A 278 -15.63 9.65 -4.07
N ASP A 279 -15.11 10.76 -4.59
CA ASP A 279 -15.65 11.41 -5.79
C ASP A 279 -14.63 11.36 -6.95
N LYS A 280 -14.94 10.53 -7.94
CA LYS A 280 -14.14 10.37 -9.17
C LYS A 280 -14.07 11.61 -10.05
N ASN A 281 -15.00 12.55 -9.90
CA ASN A 281 -15.04 13.78 -10.69
C ASN A 281 -14.00 14.81 -10.21
N ILE A 282 -13.37 14.59 -9.06
CA ILE A 282 -12.31 15.46 -8.57
C ILE A 282 -11.13 15.38 -9.53
N LYS A 283 -10.73 16.56 -10.01
CA LYS A 283 -9.55 16.74 -10.86
C LYS A 283 -8.57 17.68 -10.19
N VAL A 284 -7.29 17.45 -10.41
CA VAL A 284 -6.19 18.25 -9.92
C VAL A 284 -5.37 18.84 -11.07
N ASN A 285 -4.67 19.94 -10.79
CA ASN A 285 -3.71 20.51 -11.71
C ASN A 285 -2.41 19.72 -11.64
N ILE A 286 -2.01 19.15 -12.75
CA ILE A 286 -0.70 18.48 -12.94
C ILE A 286 0.02 19.10 -14.13
N LYS A 287 1.26 18.72 -14.33
CA LYS A 287 2.02 19.10 -15.53
C LYS A 287 2.01 17.96 -16.55
N SER A 288 2.04 18.32 -17.84
CA SER A 288 2.50 17.36 -18.86
C SER A 288 4.01 17.18 -18.75
N LEU A 289 4.53 16.17 -19.42
CA LEU A 289 5.98 15.95 -19.53
C LEU A 289 6.68 17.16 -20.14
N GLU A 290 6.03 17.87 -21.08
CA GLU A 290 6.52 19.10 -21.74
C GLU A 290 6.26 20.38 -20.90
N GLY A 291 5.72 20.24 -19.68
CA GLY A 291 5.51 21.34 -18.74
C GLY A 291 4.19 22.10 -18.89
N LYS A 292 3.27 21.69 -19.77
CA LYS A 292 1.93 22.29 -19.89
C LYS A 292 1.08 22.00 -18.65
N ASN A 293 0.16 22.91 -18.32
CA ASN A 293 -0.82 22.67 -17.26
C ASN A 293 -1.96 21.79 -17.77
N LEU A 294 -2.22 20.71 -17.06
CA LEU A 294 -3.32 19.79 -17.33
C LEU A 294 -4.24 19.68 -16.11
N VAL A 295 -5.52 19.42 -16.35
CA VAL A 295 -6.52 19.18 -15.31
C VAL A 295 -7.01 17.73 -15.45
N LYS A 296 -6.53 16.85 -14.56
CA LYS A 296 -6.81 15.40 -14.65
C LYS A 296 -7.27 14.82 -13.30
N SER A 297 -8.07 13.78 -13.35
CA SER A 297 -8.23 12.87 -12.22
C SER A 297 -7.00 11.98 -12.11
N LEU A 298 -6.62 11.61 -10.89
CA LEU A 298 -5.56 10.61 -10.64
C LEU A 298 -6.16 9.23 -10.34
N ARG A 299 -7.48 9.10 -10.41
CA ARG A 299 -8.16 7.80 -10.39
C ARG A 299 -8.04 7.12 -11.76
N TYR A 300 -8.15 5.81 -11.74
CA TYR A 300 -8.18 5.03 -12.98
C TYR A 300 -9.39 5.38 -13.82
N SER A 301 -9.19 5.52 -15.13
CA SER A 301 -10.26 5.64 -16.14
C SER A 301 -9.87 4.82 -17.34
N ASN A 302 -10.82 4.04 -17.87
CA ASN A 302 -10.68 3.49 -19.22
C ASN A 302 -10.70 4.65 -20.22
N ASN A 303 -9.53 4.99 -20.79
CA ASN A 303 -9.43 5.94 -21.90
C ASN A 303 -9.57 5.19 -23.22
#